data_cae7b981d06c8674a2f77fb8565a601c
#
_entry.id   cae7b981d06c8674a2f77fb8565a601c
#
_cell.length_a   1.000
_cell.length_b   1.000
_cell.length_c   1.000
_cell.angle_alpha   90.00
_cell.angle_beta   90.00
_cell.angle_gamma   90.00
#
_symmetry.space_group_name_H-M   'P 1'
#
loop_
_entity.id
_entity.type
_entity.pdbx_description
1 polymer ?
#
loop_
_entity_poly.entity_id
_entity_poly.type
_entity_poly.pdbx_seq_one_letter_code
_entity_poly.pdbx_strand_id
1 'polypeptide(L)'
;MASSSQSVTPFPNSHFVEVDGRRLELRVDGRLQHLGDWTPQVAVALAAREGLALVVQHWKVLNAMRDYYAAYNVSPVKKLLKRALKESGSAALSSDAALDELFPSGVLVQGSRIAGVPLPHLDAELERVNCGGRKAAAAEARHFVDKFDFKGVSLGVTCTGNLLELHRWSPELAEFMAVKEGISLNTDHWEVLNFLRSFYFEFGVTPMVKILMKHMSEELGVDRASREHLYRLFPGGPSRQGSRIAGLPEPQGCIDG
;
A
#
# COMPACT_ATOMS: atom_id res chain seq x y z
N MET A 1 24.55 21.60 -26.29
CA MET A 1 23.24 21.61 -25.64
C MET A 1 23.24 20.50 -24.61
N ALA A 2 23.46 20.86 -23.35
CA ALA A 2 23.60 19.91 -22.25
C ALA A 2 22.22 19.59 -21.70
N SER A 3 21.82 18.33 -21.78
CA SER A 3 20.57 17.81 -21.21
C SER A 3 20.76 17.68 -19.70
N SER A 4 20.09 18.53 -18.93
CA SER A 4 20.07 18.47 -17.48
C SER A 4 19.22 17.26 -17.05
N SER A 5 19.88 16.16 -16.75
CA SER A 5 19.24 15.08 -15.99
C SER A 5 18.98 15.58 -14.58
N GLN A 6 17.73 15.92 -14.28
CA GLN A 6 17.28 16.15 -12.90
C GLN A 6 17.39 14.83 -12.16
N SER A 7 18.40 14.72 -11.31
CA SER A 7 18.53 13.66 -10.34
C SER A 7 17.38 13.80 -9.35
N VAL A 8 16.43 12.85 -9.39
CA VAL A 8 15.42 12.67 -8.36
C VAL A 8 16.18 12.30 -7.09
N THR A 9 16.32 13.23 -6.18
CA THR A 9 16.86 12.98 -4.85
C THR A 9 15.95 12.01 -4.12
N PRO A 10 16.46 10.88 -3.60
CA PRO A 10 15.65 9.99 -2.79
C PRO A 10 15.23 10.75 -1.52
N PHE A 11 13.94 10.61 -1.17
CA PHE A 11 13.35 11.27 -0.01
C PHE A 11 14.16 10.99 1.25
N PRO A 12 14.41 11.99 2.10
CA PRO A 12 15.07 11.78 3.37
C PRO A 12 14.25 10.83 4.24
N ASN A 13 14.92 9.95 4.98
CA ASN A 13 14.35 9.01 5.96
C ASN A 13 13.69 9.72 7.16
N SER A 14 12.99 10.82 6.94
CA SER A 14 12.36 11.58 8.00
C SER A 14 10.95 11.05 8.23
N HIS A 15 10.69 10.50 9.43
CA HIS A 15 9.36 10.16 9.90
C HIS A 15 8.55 11.41 10.28
N PHE A 16 8.77 12.52 9.61
CA PHE A 16 8.05 13.77 9.81
C PHE A 16 7.96 14.57 8.51
N VAL A 17 7.01 15.48 8.47
CA VAL A 17 6.88 16.52 7.44
C VAL A 17 6.85 17.88 8.12
N GLU A 18 7.51 18.86 7.54
CA GLU A 18 7.48 20.24 8.02
C GLU A 18 6.51 21.06 7.16
N VAL A 19 5.55 21.71 7.82
CA VAL A 19 4.54 22.54 7.17
C VAL A 19 4.32 23.77 8.05
N ASP A 20 4.48 24.96 7.48
CA ASP A 20 4.31 26.25 8.16
C ASP A 20 5.11 26.36 9.48
N GLY A 21 6.35 25.84 9.48
CA GLY A 21 7.23 25.84 10.65
C GLY A 21 6.84 24.83 11.74
N ARG A 22 5.83 23.99 11.50
CA ARG A 22 5.42 22.91 12.39
C ARG A 22 5.96 21.58 11.88
N ARG A 23 6.54 20.81 12.77
CA ARG A 23 6.98 19.43 12.50
C ARG A 23 5.84 18.48 12.85
N LEU A 24 5.33 17.77 11.85
CA LEU A 24 4.25 16.80 11.99
C LEU A 24 4.80 15.40 11.84
N GLU A 25 4.54 14.55 12.81
CA GLU A 25 5.03 13.18 12.82
C GLU A 25 4.25 12.31 11.83
N LEU A 26 4.99 11.44 11.16
CA LEU A 26 4.44 10.46 10.25
C LEU A 26 4.65 9.04 10.79
N ARG A 27 3.66 8.22 10.56
CA ARG A 27 3.76 6.76 10.75
C ARG A 27 4.80 6.19 9.78
N VAL A 28 5.23 4.98 10.04
CA VAL A 28 6.24 4.27 9.21
C VAL A 28 5.78 4.10 7.75
N ASP A 29 4.46 4.02 7.54
CA ASP A 29 3.82 3.93 6.22
C ASP A 29 3.64 5.29 5.52
N GLY A 30 4.17 6.37 6.10
CA GLY A 30 4.13 7.73 5.55
C GLY A 30 2.82 8.49 5.82
N ARG A 31 1.86 7.91 6.55
CA ARG A 31 0.63 8.59 6.97
C ARG A 31 0.88 9.50 8.18
N LEU A 32 0.04 10.50 8.35
CA LEU A 32 0.05 11.32 9.56
C LEU A 32 -0.16 10.46 10.81
N GLN A 33 0.64 10.71 11.85
CA GLN A 33 0.47 10.07 13.15
C GLN A 33 -0.88 10.45 13.77
N HIS A 34 -1.25 11.74 13.65
CA HIS A 34 -2.51 12.25 14.14
C HIS A 34 -3.34 12.82 12.97
N LEU A 35 -4.50 12.22 12.71
CA LEU A 35 -5.37 12.61 11.59
C LEU A 35 -5.86 14.06 11.71
N GLY A 36 -5.97 14.58 12.95
CA GLY A 36 -6.36 15.95 13.24
C GLY A 36 -5.36 17.02 12.79
N ASP A 37 -4.12 16.64 12.51
CA ASP A 37 -3.08 17.57 12.01
C ASP A 37 -3.20 17.86 10.51
N TRP A 38 -4.10 17.15 9.83
CA TRP A 38 -4.26 17.33 8.40
C TRP A 38 -4.85 18.71 8.05
N THR A 39 -4.19 19.36 7.12
CA THR A 39 -4.65 20.58 6.46
C THR A 39 -4.40 20.46 4.95
N PRO A 40 -4.98 21.33 4.11
CA PRO A 40 -4.64 21.36 2.68
C PRO A 40 -3.14 21.54 2.43
N GLN A 41 -2.45 22.34 3.23
CA GLN A 41 -0.99 22.53 3.13
C GLN A 41 -0.24 21.25 3.46
N VAL A 42 -0.71 20.50 4.47
CA VAL A 42 -0.15 19.18 4.81
C VAL A 42 -0.37 18.19 3.66
N ALA A 43 -1.54 18.20 3.02
CA ALA A 43 -1.80 17.37 1.84
C ALA A 43 -0.82 17.67 0.69
N VAL A 44 -0.56 18.95 0.43
CA VAL A 44 0.43 19.37 -0.58
C VAL A 44 1.82 18.85 -0.23
N ALA A 45 2.23 18.98 1.04
CA ALA A 45 3.53 18.49 1.48
C ALA A 45 3.65 16.96 1.41
N LEU A 46 2.59 16.23 1.76
CA LEU A 46 2.55 14.77 1.64
C LEU A 46 2.59 14.32 0.17
N ALA A 47 1.86 15.00 -0.71
CA ALA A 47 1.87 14.73 -2.14
C ALA A 47 3.26 14.98 -2.76
N ALA A 48 3.90 16.10 -2.40
CA ALA A 48 5.25 16.43 -2.86
C ALA A 48 6.28 15.37 -2.45
N ARG A 49 6.14 14.75 -1.27
CA ARG A 49 6.99 13.63 -0.84
C ARG A 49 6.87 12.42 -1.75
N GLU A 50 5.74 12.24 -2.41
CA GLU A 50 5.46 11.15 -3.35
C GLU A 50 5.68 11.56 -4.82
N GLY A 51 6.28 12.73 -5.04
CA GLY A 51 6.53 13.26 -6.38
C GLY A 51 5.27 13.71 -7.12
N LEU A 52 4.17 13.97 -6.39
CA LEU A 52 2.88 14.31 -6.95
C LEU A 52 2.58 15.81 -6.75
N ALA A 53 2.23 16.50 -7.83
CA ALA A 53 1.71 17.86 -7.78
C ALA A 53 0.18 17.83 -7.80
N LEU A 54 -0.46 18.32 -6.75
CA LEU A 54 -1.92 18.32 -6.64
C LEU A 54 -2.57 19.33 -7.60
N VAL A 55 -3.44 18.81 -8.46
CA VAL A 55 -4.34 19.62 -9.33
C VAL A 55 -5.79 19.49 -8.86
N VAL A 56 -6.70 20.27 -9.46
CA VAL A 56 -8.12 20.31 -9.05
C VAL A 56 -8.77 18.94 -9.00
N GLN A 57 -8.42 18.04 -9.92
CA GLN A 57 -8.95 16.68 -9.96
C GLN A 57 -8.52 15.85 -8.74
N HIS A 58 -7.27 15.97 -8.31
CA HIS A 58 -6.80 15.35 -7.07
C HIS A 58 -7.64 15.80 -5.87
N TRP A 59 -7.85 17.10 -5.72
CA TRP A 59 -8.64 17.65 -4.62
C TRP A 59 -10.06 17.11 -4.57
N LYS A 60 -10.71 16.91 -5.74
CA LYS A 60 -12.04 16.30 -5.79
C LYS A 60 -12.03 14.88 -5.22
N VAL A 61 -11.02 14.09 -5.56
CA VAL A 61 -10.88 12.71 -5.04
C VAL A 61 -10.55 12.71 -3.56
N LEU A 62 -9.57 13.53 -3.13
CA LEU A 62 -9.17 13.63 -1.73
C LEU A 62 -10.33 14.10 -0.83
N ASN A 63 -11.09 15.09 -1.27
CA ASN A 63 -12.27 15.57 -0.54
C ASN A 63 -13.34 14.48 -0.46
N ALA A 64 -13.63 13.76 -1.55
CA ALA A 64 -14.58 12.65 -1.52
C ALA A 64 -14.17 11.54 -0.53
N MET A 65 -12.87 11.24 -0.43
CA MET A 65 -12.35 10.29 0.58
C MET A 65 -12.55 10.80 2.01
N ARG A 66 -12.26 12.09 2.24
CA ARG A 66 -12.41 12.71 3.56
C ARG A 66 -13.86 12.85 4.00
N ASP A 67 -14.72 13.29 3.09
CA ASP A 67 -16.17 13.41 3.34
C ASP A 67 -16.78 12.05 3.68
N TYR A 68 -16.37 11.01 2.94
CA TYR A 68 -16.79 9.64 3.22
C TYR A 68 -16.32 9.20 4.62
N TYR A 69 -15.04 9.45 4.94
CA TYR A 69 -14.49 9.10 6.26
C TYR A 69 -15.18 9.87 7.39
N ALA A 70 -15.46 11.15 7.20
CA ALA A 70 -16.19 11.97 8.17
C ALA A 70 -17.62 11.47 8.43
N ALA A 71 -18.29 10.98 7.36
CA ALA A 71 -19.65 10.47 7.45
C ALA A 71 -19.76 9.09 8.11
N TYR A 72 -18.79 8.20 7.83
CA TYR A 72 -18.90 6.78 8.18
C TYR A 72 -17.82 6.26 9.13
N ASN A 73 -16.84 7.10 9.47
CA ASN A 73 -15.65 6.75 10.28
C ASN A 73 -14.85 5.53 9.75
N VAL A 74 -14.97 5.27 8.46
CA VAL A 74 -14.22 4.25 7.72
C VAL A 74 -13.79 4.82 6.37
N SER A 75 -12.62 4.44 5.90
CA SER A 75 -12.17 4.87 4.57
C SER A 75 -12.88 4.09 3.46
N PRO A 76 -13.24 4.75 2.35
CA PRO A 76 -13.95 4.09 1.26
C PRO A 76 -13.03 3.10 0.53
N VAL A 77 -13.52 1.90 0.26
CA VAL A 77 -12.93 1.03 -0.76
C VAL A 77 -13.16 1.62 -2.17
N LYS A 78 -12.40 1.20 -3.17
CA LYS A 78 -12.41 1.79 -4.53
C LYS A 78 -13.84 1.90 -5.12
N LYS A 79 -14.67 0.87 -4.93
CA LYS A 79 -16.07 0.86 -5.38
C LYS A 79 -16.92 1.97 -4.72
N LEU A 80 -16.75 2.18 -3.43
CA LEU A 80 -17.48 3.21 -2.68
C LEU A 80 -16.96 4.61 -3.01
N LEU A 81 -15.65 4.77 -3.19
CA LEU A 81 -15.07 6.01 -3.66
C LEU A 81 -15.60 6.41 -5.04
N LYS A 82 -15.64 5.47 -5.99
CA LYS A 82 -16.24 5.70 -7.33
C LYS A 82 -17.70 6.13 -7.25
N ARG A 83 -18.45 5.54 -6.33
CA ARG A 83 -19.84 5.92 -6.08
C ARG A 83 -19.94 7.34 -5.52
N ALA A 84 -19.14 7.67 -4.50
CA ALA A 84 -19.11 9.00 -3.90
C ALA A 84 -18.72 10.08 -4.93
N LEU A 85 -17.76 9.79 -5.82
CA LEU A 85 -17.38 10.69 -6.91
C LEU A 85 -18.51 10.93 -7.92
N LYS A 86 -19.32 9.92 -8.21
CA LYS A 86 -20.51 10.08 -9.08
C LYS A 86 -21.58 10.94 -8.41
N GLU A 87 -21.84 10.70 -7.13
CA GLU A 87 -22.82 11.43 -6.33
C GLU A 87 -22.44 12.90 -6.12
N SER A 88 -21.11 13.19 -6.02
CA SER A 88 -20.58 14.56 -5.90
C SER A 88 -20.46 15.32 -7.24
N GLY A 89 -21.00 14.79 -8.35
CA GLY A 89 -20.91 15.43 -9.66
C GLY A 89 -19.54 15.31 -10.34
N SER A 90 -18.66 14.44 -9.83
CA SER A 90 -17.33 14.20 -10.38
C SER A 90 -17.24 12.86 -11.12
N ALA A 91 -18.31 12.46 -11.80
CA ALA A 91 -18.45 11.16 -12.47
C ALA A 91 -17.30 10.83 -13.46
N ALA A 92 -16.74 11.84 -14.13
CA ALA A 92 -15.59 11.65 -15.03
C ALA A 92 -14.36 11.08 -14.31
N LEU A 93 -14.19 11.34 -13.01
CA LEU A 93 -13.08 10.83 -12.20
C LEU A 93 -13.35 9.43 -11.60
N SER A 94 -14.51 8.84 -11.87
CA SER A 94 -14.91 7.55 -11.29
C SER A 94 -14.45 6.33 -12.10
N SER A 95 -13.73 6.52 -13.23
CA SER A 95 -13.13 5.42 -13.98
C SER A 95 -11.80 4.98 -13.36
N ASP A 96 -11.43 3.70 -13.56
CA ASP A 96 -10.13 3.20 -13.06
C ASP A 96 -8.98 3.95 -13.73
N ALA A 97 -9.04 4.13 -15.04
CA ALA A 97 -8.01 4.85 -15.80
C ALA A 97 -7.79 6.28 -15.28
N ALA A 98 -8.85 7.03 -14.97
CA ALA A 98 -8.71 8.38 -14.43
C ALA A 98 -8.12 8.39 -13.00
N LEU A 99 -8.48 7.42 -12.16
CA LEU A 99 -7.93 7.29 -10.82
C LEU A 99 -6.47 6.85 -10.84
N ASP A 100 -6.10 5.93 -11.73
CA ASP A 100 -4.73 5.43 -11.86
C ASP A 100 -3.79 6.49 -12.48
N GLU A 101 -4.30 7.33 -13.39
CA GLU A 101 -3.57 8.50 -13.91
C GLU A 101 -3.30 9.55 -12.82
N LEU A 102 -4.30 9.85 -11.98
CA LEU A 102 -4.16 10.80 -10.88
C LEU A 102 -3.29 10.25 -9.73
N PHE A 103 -3.39 8.97 -9.44
CA PHE A 103 -2.69 8.33 -8.32
C PHE A 103 -1.90 7.10 -8.80
N PRO A 104 -0.73 7.27 -9.41
CA PRO A 104 0.03 6.17 -10.00
C PRO A 104 0.44 5.06 -9.00
N SER A 105 0.52 5.39 -7.71
CA SER A 105 0.77 4.42 -6.64
C SER A 105 -0.53 3.89 -6.00
N GLY A 106 -1.65 4.00 -6.72
CA GLY A 106 -2.97 3.52 -6.30
C GLY A 106 -3.75 4.50 -5.44
N VAL A 107 -4.97 4.82 -5.87
CA VAL A 107 -5.82 5.83 -5.21
C VAL A 107 -6.11 5.50 -3.74
N LEU A 108 -6.28 4.22 -3.38
CA LEU A 108 -6.55 3.83 -2.00
C LEU A 108 -5.33 4.02 -1.10
N VAL A 109 -4.13 3.73 -1.60
CA VAL A 109 -2.89 3.84 -0.83
C VAL A 109 -2.37 5.27 -0.84
N GLN A 110 -2.09 5.81 -2.02
CA GLN A 110 -1.55 7.16 -2.20
C GLN A 110 -2.58 8.23 -1.83
N GLY A 111 -3.81 8.07 -2.30
CA GLY A 111 -4.89 9.00 -2.01
C GLY A 111 -5.23 9.07 -0.53
N SER A 112 -5.36 7.94 0.18
CA SER A 112 -5.63 7.93 1.62
C SER A 112 -4.51 8.58 2.42
N ARG A 113 -3.26 8.36 2.05
CA ARG A 113 -2.10 8.96 2.70
C ARG A 113 -2.12 10.47 2.57
N ILE A 114 -2.35 10.99 1.37
CA ILE A 114 -2.44 12.43 1.09
C ILE A 114 -3.70 13.05 1.69
N ALA A 115 -4.83 12.34 1.64
CA ALA A 115 -6.09 12.79 2.27
C ALA A 115 -6.03 12.77 3.80
N GLY A 116 -5.01 12.18 4.41
CA GLY A 116 -4.90 12.04 5.86
C GLY A 116 -6.02 11.19 6.45
N VAL A 117 -6.46 10.15 5.74
CA VAL A 117 -7.45 9.18 6.25
C VAL A 117 -6.81 7.80 6.37
N PRO A 118 -7.35 6.90 7.22
CA PRO A 118 -6.88 5.53 7.32
C PRO A 118 -6.98 4.80 5.98
N LEU A 119 -6.12 3.81 5.75
CA LEU A 119 -6.32 2.87 4.65
C LEU A 119 -7.54 1.99 4.93
N PRO A 120 -8.34 1.65 3.91
CA PRO A 120 -9.41 0.69 4.10
C PRO A 120 -8.83 -0.61 4.69
N HIS A 121 -9.34 -1.03 5.84
CA HIS A 121 -8.93 -2.25 6.57
C HIS A 121 -7.50 -2.32 7.14
N LEU A 122 -6.59 -1.41 6.80
CA LEU A 122 -5.19 -1.51 7.25
C LEU A 122 -5.02 -1.19 8.75
N ASP A 123 -5.84 -0.29 9.31
CA ASP A 123 -5.77 0.01 10.75
C ASP A 123 -6.23 -1.19 11.61
N ALA A 124 -7.14 -2.01 11.08
CA ALA A 124 -7.51 -3.27 11.72
C ALA A 124 -6.38 -4.31 11.67
N GLU A 125 -5.50 -4.26 10.67
CA GLU A 125 -4.33 -5.15 10.56
C GLU A 125 -3.21 -4.73 11.52
N LEU A 126 -2.90 -3.45 11.58
CA LEU A 126 -1.89 -2.94 12.53
C LEU A 126 -2.30 -3.16 13.99
N GLU A 127 -3.61 -3.20 14.28
CA GLU A 127 -4.13 -3.56 15.58
C GLU A 127 -4.12 -5.07 15.84
N ARG A 128 -4.19 -5.90 14.78
CA ARG A 128 -4.23 -7.37 14.86
C ARG A 128 -2.86 -8.05 14.73
N VAL A 129 -1.82 -7.33 14.31
CA VAL A 129 -0.45 -7.86 14.31
C VAL A 129 0.00 -8.00 15.77
N ASN A 130 -0.61 -8.96 16.43
CA ASN A 130 -0.25 -9.47 17.74
C ASN A 130 0.92 -10.44 17.51
N CYS A 131 2.12 -9.89 17.33
CA CYS A 131 3.33 -10.70 17.23
C CYS A 131 3.43 -11.60 18.48
N GLY A 132 2.92 -12.81 18.37
CA GLY A 132 3.06 -13.83 19.40
C GLY A 132 2.08 -13.79 20.57
N GLY A 133 0.83 -13.33 20.38
CA GLY A 133 -0.24 -13.51 21.37
C GLY A 133 -0.07 -12.73 22.69
N ARG A 134 0.94 -11.88 22.79
CA ARG A 134 1.08 -10.97 23.93
C ARG A 134 0.20 -9.75 23.66
N LYS A 135 -0.76 -9.52 24.57
CA LYS A 135 -1.48 -8.25 24.62
C LYS A 135 -0.41 -7.16 24.71
N ALA A 136 -0.16 -6.47 23.62
CA ALA A 136 0.77 -5.37 23.59
C ALA A 136 0.32 -4.36 24.63
N ALA A 137 1.12 -4.18 25.66
CA ALA A 137 0.98 -3.06 26.54
C ALA A 137 1.22 -1.82 25.69
N ALA A 138 0.19 -1.02 25.56
CA ALA A 138 0.20 0.33 25.05
C ALA A 138 0.72 0.60 23.62
N ALA A 139 0.39 1.78 23.12
CA ALA A 139 0.66 2.35 21.83
C ALA A 139 2.10 2.22 21.27
N GLU A 140 3.08 1.97 22.10
CA GLU A 140 4.50 1.84 21.72
C GLU A 140 4.82 0.52 21.00
N ALA A 141 4.11 -0.58 21.30
CA ALA A 141 4.31 -1.87 20.63
C ALA A 141 3.74 -1.94 19.19
N ARG A 142 2.97 -0.95 18.80
CA ARG A 142 2.40 -0.83 17.43
C ARG A 142 3.43 -0.50 16.36
N HIS A 143 4.65 -0.18 16.74
CA HIS A 143 5.73 0.25 15.85
C HIS A 143 6.92 -0.70 15.83
N PHE A 144 6.72 -1.96 16.20
CA PHE A 144 7.82 -2.88 16.10
C PHE A 144 8.11 -3.17 14.65
N VAL A 145 9.17 -2.57 14.22
CA VAL A 145 9.67 -2.57 12.87
C VAL A 145 11.03 -3.23 12.93
N ASP A 146 11.16 -4.34 12.24
CA ASP A 146 12.47 -4.78 11.83
C ASP A 146 12.92 -3.93 10.63
N LYS A 147 14.20 -3.87 10.38
CA LYS A 147 14.78 -3.07 9.29
C LYS A 147 15.78 -3.90 8.52
N PHE A 148 15.85 -3.63 7.23
CA PHE A 148 16.92 -4.12 6.40
C PHE A 148 17.41 -3.03 5.46
N ASP A 149 18.70 -3.13 5.07
CA ASP A 149 19.28 -2.18 4.12
C ASP A 149 19.18 -2.72 2.70
N PHE A 150 18.70 -1.87 1.81
CA PHE A 150 18.64 -2.14 0.39
C PHE A 150 19.19 -0.94 -0.37
N LYS A 151 20.29 -1.13 -1.11
CA LYS A 151 20.98 -0.09 -1.88
C LYS A 151 21.27 1.17 -1.05
N GLY A 152 21.68 1.01 0.22
CA GLY A 152 22.00 2.11 1.11
C GLY A 152 20.79 2.82 1.72
N VAL A 153 19.58 2.28 1.55
CA VAL A 153 18.35 2.79 2.15
C VAL A 153 17.85 1.78 3.17
N SER A 154 17.63 2.23 4.40
CA SER A 154 17.03 1.41 5.45
C SER A 154 15.52 1.35 5.26
N LEU A 155 14.97 0.17 5.05
CA LEU A 155 13.55 -0.08 4.82
C LEU A 155 12.94 -0.76 6.04
N GLY A 156 11.81 -0.23 6.51
CA GLY A 156 11.04 -0.80 7.61
C GLY A 156 10.13 -1.93 7.14
N VAL A 157 10.05 -2.99 7.95
CA VAL A 157 9.13 -4.12 7.74
C VAL A 157 8.38 -4.44 9.03
N THR A 158 7.22 -5.08 8.89
CA THR A 158 6.49 -5.64 10.03
C THR A 158 7.26 -6.81 10.65
N CYS A 159 6.84 -7.29 11.82
CA CYS A 159 7.37 -8.50 12.43
C CYS A 159 7.21 -9.76 11.56
N THR A 160 6.30 -9.73 10.58
CA THR A 160 6.09 -10.79 9.58
C THR A 160 6.91 -10.58 8.30
N GLY A 161 7.73 -9.51 8.24
CA GLY A 161 8.60 -9.20 7.12
C GLY A 161 7.94 -8.43 5.97
N ASN A 162 6.71 -7.96 6.13
CA ASN A 162 6.01 -7.19 5.11
C ASN A 162 6.49 -5.73 5.10
N LEU A 163 6.68 -5.17 3.90
CA LEU A 163 7.17 -3.81 3.72
C LEU A 163 6.17 -2.78 4.26
N LEU A 164 6.65 -1.84 5.07
CA LEU A 164 5.80 -0.78 5.64
C LEU A 164 5.54 0.35 4.65
N GLU A 165 6.55 0.71 3.87
CA GLU A 165 6.47 1.78 2.88
C GLU A 165 6.24 1.19 1.48
N LEU A 166 4.98 0.88 1.13
CA LEU A 166 4.61 0.23 -0.13
C LEU A 166 5.13 0.94 -1.39
N HIS A 167 5.24 2.28 -1.33
CA HIS A 167 5.72 3.10 -2.45
C HIS A 167 7.22 2.92 -2.73
N ARG A 168 7.97 2.34 -1.80
CA ARG A 168 9.40 2.04 -2.01
C ARG A 168 9.64 0.70 -2.69
N TRP A 169 8.58 -0.06 -2.92
CA TRP A 169 8.71 -1.31 -3.62
C TRP A 169 9.12 -1.09 -5.09
N SER A 170 10.07 -1.88 -5.53
CA SER A 170 10.49 -1.97 -6.92
C SER A 170 10.72 -3.43 -7.31
N PRO A 171 10.78 -3.77 -8.61
CA PRO A 171 11.15 -5.11 -9.05
C PRO A 171 12.47 -5.61 -8.45
N GLU A 172 13.49 -4.74 -8.37
CA GLU A 172 14.78 -5.11 -7.80
C GLU A 172 14.68 -5.37 -6.28
N LEU A 173 13.80 -4.64 -5.59
CA LEU A 173 13.52 -4.91 -4.17
C LEU A 173 12.79 -6.25 -4.02
N ALA A 174 11.86 -6.59 -4.91
CA ALA A 174 11.19 -7.88 -4.91
C ALA A 174 12.18 -9.03 -5.10
N GLU A 175 13.12 -8.92 -6.03
CA GLU A 175 14.19 -9.91 -6.23
C GLU A 175 15.05 -10.06 -4.97
N PHE A 176 15.43 -8.95 -4.35
CA PHE A 176 16.18 -8.97 -3.09
C PHE A 176 15.41 -9.66 -1.96
N MET A 177 14.12 -9.35 -1.80
CA MET A 177 13.26 -9.98 -0.80
C MET A 177 13.04 -11.47 -1.09
N ALA A 178 12.87 -11.85 -2.36
CA ALA A 178 12.74 -13.24 -2.78
C ALA A 178 13.99 -14.07 -2.44
N VAL A 179 15.19 -13.53 -2.70
CA VAL A 179 16.46 -14.18 -2.33
C VAL A 179 16.53 -14.41 -0.82
N LYS A 180 16.10 -13.46 0.00
CA LYS A 180 16.01 -13.62 1.46
C LYS A 180 15.05 -14.73 1.89
N GLU A 181 14.00 -14.95 1.10
CA GLU A 181 13.01 -16.02 1.31
C GLU A 181 13.43 -17.37 0.65
N GLY A 182 14.62 -17.43 0.05
CA GLY A 182 15.14 -18.63 -0.63
C GLY A 182 14.48 -18.90 -1.99
N ILE A 183 13.89 -17.87 -2.62
CA ILE A 183 13.22 -17.98 -3.93
C ILE A 183 14.02 -17.24 -4.99
N SER A 184 14.16 -17.86 -6.16
CA SER A 184 14.59 -17.18 -7.39
C SER A 184 13.36 -16.91 -8.25
N LEU A 185 13.08 -15.63 -8.52
CA LEU A 185 11.90 -15.24 -9.28
C LEU A 185 12.05 -15.64 -10.75
N ASN A 186 11.01 -16.27 -11.29
CA ASN A 186 10.83 -16.54 -12.71
C ASN A 186 9.51 -15.90 -13.20
N THR A 187 9.17 -16.10 -14.47
CA THR A 187 7.96 -15.53 -15.08
C THR A 187 6.68 -15.87 -14.28
N ASP A 188 6.54 -17.13 -13.84
CA ASP A 188 5.34 -17.56 -13.10
C ASP A 188 5.24 -16.88 -11.74
N HIS A 189 6.36 -16.66 -11.05
CA HIS A 189 6.38 -15.86 -9.82
C HIS A 189 5.92 -14.42 -10.06
N TRP A 190 6.42 -13.80 -11.13
CA TRP A 190 6.05 -12.43 -11.48
C TRP A 190 4.57 -12.29 -11.84
N GLU A 191 3.97 -13.28 -12.47
CA GLU A 191 2.52 -13.29 -12.72
C GLU A 191 1.74 -13.22 -11.40
N VAL A 192 2.11 -14.04 -10.41
CA VAL A 192 1.46 -14.05 -9.09
C VAL A 192 1.71 -12.73 -8.34
N LEU A 193 2.95 -12.22 -8.35
CA LEU A 193 3.29 -10.96 -7.67
C LEU A 193 2.52 -9.78 -8.29
N ASN A 194 2.46 -9.70 -9.61
CA ASN A 194 1.72 -8.66 -10.31
C ASN A 194 0.22 -8.76 -10.02
N PHE A 195 -0.32 -9.97 -10.01
CA PHE A 195 -1.72 -10.19 -9.64
C PHE A 195 -2.01 -9.74 -8.20
N LEU A 196 -1.19 -10.14 -7.22
CA LEU A 196 -1.33 -9.72 -5.84
C LEU A 196 -1.33 -8.19 -5.71
N ARG A 197 -0.44 -7.51 -6.43
CA ARG A 197 -0.36 -6.05 -6.44
C ARG A 197 -1.58 -5.42 -7.10
N SER A 198 -1.98 -5.89 -8.28
CA SER A 198 -3.18 -5.38 -8.96
C SER A 198 -4.42 -5.54 -8.09
N PHE A 199 -4.60 -6.71 -7.48
CA PHE A 199 -5.71 -6.97 -6.57
C PHE A 199 -5.69 -6.03 -5.36
N TYR A 200 -4.51 -5.86 -4.73
CA TYR A 200 -4.39 -4.97 -3.59
C TYR A 200 -4.71 -3.52 -3.95
N PHE A 201 -4.20 -3.01 -5.06
CA PHE A 201 -4.46 -1.63 -5.48
C PHE A 201 -5.91 -1.41 -5.93
N GLU A 202 -6.60 -2.45 -6.38
CA GLU A 202 -8.01 -2.37 -6.74
C GLU A 202 -8.93 -2.47 -5.52
N PHE A 203 -8.68 -3.42 -4.61
CA PHE A 203 -9.59 -3.74 -3.50
C PHE A 203 -9.13 -3.22 -2.14
N GLY A 204 -7.88 -2.76 -1.99
CA GLY A 204 -7.30 -2.27 -0.74
C GLY A 204 -6.94 -3.36 0.27
N VAL A 205 -7.03 -4.63 -0.11
CA VAL A 205 -6.73 -5.78 0.74
C VAL A 205 -5.87 -6.80 0.01
N THR A 206 -4.99 -7.48 0.73
CA THR A 206 -4.23 -8.60 0.16
C THR A 206 -5.11 -9.85 0.14
N PRO A 207 -5.26 -10.53 -1.00
CA PRO A 207 -6.16 -11.67 -1.12
C PRO A 207 -5.65 -12.89 -0.34
N MET A 208 -6.57 -13.60 0.32
CA MET A 208 -6.30 -14.95 0.82
C MET A 208 -6.13 -15.95 -0.33
N VAL A 209 -5.49 -17.09 -0.08
CA VAL A 209 -5.20 -18.12 -1.10
C VAL A 209 -6.43 -18.51 -1.92
N LYS A 210 -7.59 -18.70 -1.29
CA LYS A 210 -8.83 -19.06 -2.01
C LYS A 210 -9.27 -17.99 -2.99
N ILE A 211 -9.15 -16.71 -2.60
CA ILE A 211 -9.49 -15.57 -3.44
C ILE A 211 -8.46 -15.43 -4.57
N LEU A 212 -7.18 -15.55 -4.23
CA LEU A 212 -6.08 -15.56 -5.19
C LEU A 212 -6.29 -16.62 -6.27
N MET A 213 -6.53 -17.89 -5.87
CA MET A 213 -6.78 -18.99 -6.79
C MET A 213 -7.99 -18.75 -7.70
N LYS A 214 -9.10 -18.26 -7.12
CA LYS A 214 -10.32 -18.01 -7.88
C LYS A 214 -10.07 -16.98 -8.98
N HIS A 215 -9.56 -15.81 -8.64
CA HIS A 215 -9.36 -14.74 -9.61
C HIS A 215 -8.24 -15.06 -10.61
N MET A 216 -7.15 -15.68 -10.18
CA MET A 216 -6.11 -16.12 -11.12
C MET A 216 -6.62 -17.18 -12.10
N SER A 217 -7.55 -18.05 -11.68
CA SER A 217 -8.13 -19.05 -12.59
C SER A 217 -9.00 -18.41 -13.68
N GLU A 218 -9.64 -17.29 -13.37
CA GLU A 218 -10.44 -16.51 -14.33
C GLU A 218 -9.55 -15.76 -15.35
N GLU A 219 -8.36 -15.32 -14.95
CA GLU A 219 -7.46 -14.54 -15.82
C GLU A 219 -6.39 -15.39 -16.53
N LEU A 220 -5.78 -16.35 -15.84
CA LEU A 220 -4.62 -17.10 -16.32
C LEU A 220 -4.89 -18.59 -16.58
N GLY A 221 -6.09 -19.06 -16.22
CA GLY A 221 -6.50 -20.46 -16.35
C GLY A 221 -6.24 -21.30 -15.11
N VAL A 222 -6.97 -22.42 -15.02
CA VAL A 222 -7.05 -23.29 -13.83
C VAL A 222 -5.69 -23.90 -13.44
N ASP A 223 -4.86 -24.27 -14.42
CA ASP A 223 -3.57 -24.93 -14.17
C ASP A 223 -2.60 -24.00 -13.42
N ARG A 224 -2.53 -22.73 -13.81
CA ARG A 224 -1.67 -21.73 -13.19
C ARG A 224 -2.18 -21.24 -11.84
N ALA A 225 -3.48 -21.36 -11.61
CA ALA A 225 -4.14 -21.03 -10.36
C ALA A 225 -4.27 -22.22 -9.40
N SER A 226 -3.80 -23.40 -9.79
CA SER A 226 -3.91 -24.59 -8.94
C SER A 226 -3.11 -24.41 -7.65
N ARG A 227 -3.65 -24.97 -6.54
CA ARG A 227 -2.97 -24.93 -5.24
C ARG A 227 -1.56 -25.52 -5.32
N GLU A 228 -1.41 -26.64 -6.02
CA GLU A 228 -0.14 -27.31 -6.20
C GLU A 228 0.89 -26.40 -6.91
N HIS A 229 0.49 -25.73 -7.99
CA HIS A 229 1.35 -24.81 -8.71
C HIS A 229 1.77 -23.63 -7.84
N LEU A 230 0.83 -22.97 -7.17
CA LEU A 230 1.10 -21.80 -6.34
C LEU A 230 1.99 -22.12 -5.13
N TYR A 231 1.79 -23.26 -4.46
CA TYR A 231 2.64 -23.66 -3.33
C TYR A 231 4.02 -24.19 -3.76
N ARG A 232 4.16 -24.63 -5.02
CA ARG A 232 5.48 -24.93 -5.59
C ARG A 232 6.27 -23.65 -5.84
N LEU A 233 5.61 -22.56 -6.27
CA LEU A 233 6.24 -21.25 -6.47
C LEU A 233 6.55 -20.58 -5.12
N PHE A 234 5.64 -20.63 -4.19
CA PHE A 234 5.75 -20.00 -2.88
C PHE A 234 5.53 -21.03 -1.76
N PRO A 235 6.57 -21.80 -1.38
CA PRO A 235 6.43 -22.86 -0.36
C PRO A 235 5.99 -22.35 1.01
N GLY A 236 6.30 -21.09 1.35
CA GLY A 236 5.86 -20.40 2.56
C GLY A 236 4.44 -19.84 2.50
N GLY A 237 3.67 -20.22 1.48
CA GLY A 237 2.29 -19.79 1.23
C GLY A 237 2.16 -18.67 0.21
N PRO A 238 1.40 -18.87 -0.88
CA PRO A 238 1.33 -17.93 -2.00
C PRO A 238 0.79 -16.57 -1.59
N SER A 239 -0.17 -16.49 -0.67
CA SER A 239 -0.65 -15.20 -0.17
C SER A 239 0.30 -14.58 0.84
N ARG A 240 0.89 -15.35 1.77
CA ARG A 240 1.78 -14.83 2.80
C ARG A 240 3.16 -14.49 2.27
N GLN A 241 3.83 -15.45 1.65
CA GLN A 241 5.18 -15.27 1.09
C GLN A 241 5.15 -14.37 -0.14
N GLY A 242 4.14 -14.55 -1.00
CA GLY A 242 3.92 -13.70 -2.18
C GLY A 242 3.68 -12.24 -1.79
N SER A 243 2.85 -11.96 -0.77
CA SER A 243 2.61 -10.58 -0.33
C SER A 243 3.86 -9.90 0.21
N ARG A 244 4.70 -10.61 0.97
CA ARG A 244 5.99 -10.04 1.44
C ARG A 244 6.86 -9.62 0.27
N ILE A 245 7.06 -10.51 -0.70
CA ILE A 245 7.89 -10.24 -1.88
C ILE A 245 7.24 -9.15 -2.76
N ALA A 246 5.91 -9.15 -2.88
CA ALA A 246 5.17 -8.10 -3.57
C ALA A 246 5.17 -6.74 -2.83
N GLY A 247 5.76 -6.65 -1.64
CA GLY A 247 5.80 -5.44 -0.83
C GLY A 247 4.42 -5.00 -0.32
N LEU A 248 3.53 -5.94 -0.09
CA LEU A 248 2.15 -5.73 0.34
C LEU A 248 1.97 -6.08 1.82
N PRO A 249 0.91 -5.57 2.47
CA PRO A 249 0.52 -6.03 3.80
C PRO A 249 0.19 -7.53 3.82
N GLU A 250 0.30 -8.13 4.99
CA GLU A 250 -0.09 -9.52 5.21
C GLU A 250 -1.61 -9.71 4.94
N PRO A 251 -2.04 -10.84 4.32
CA PRO A 251 -3.45 -11.13 4.13
C PRO A 251 -4.18 -11.27 5.46
N GLN A 252 -5.42 -10.78 5.54
CA GLN A 252 -6.27 -10.87 6.76
C GLN A 252 -6.95 -12.23 6.86
N GLY A 253 -6.98 -12.82 8.05
CA GLY A 253 -7.74 -14.03 8.37
C GLY A 253 -6.97 -15.33 8.36
N CYS A 254 -7.66 -16.47 8.29
CA CYS A 254 -7.04 -17.80 8.13
C CYS A 254 -6.40 -17.91 6.74
N ILE A 255 -5.08 -17.81 6.72
CA ILE A 255 -4.30 -17.48 5.53
C ILE A 255 -4.15 -18.69 4.62
N ASP A 256 -3.99 -19.87 5.19
CA ASP A 256 -3.62 -21.11 4.49
C ASP A 256 -4.46 -22.32 4.94
N GLY A 257 -5.77 -22.14 5.02
CA GLY A 257 -6.74 -23.20 5.37
C GLY A 257 -6.99 -24.19 4.23
#